data_15e1962806e060f50d977446df8fcf71
#
_entry.id   15e1962806e060f50d977446df8fcf71
#
_cell.length_a   1.000
_cell.length_b   1.000
_cell.length_c   1.000
_cell.angle_alpha   90.00
_cell.angle_beta   90.00
_cell.angle_gamma   90.00
#
_symmetry.space_group_name_H-M   'P 1'
#
loop_
_entity.id
_entity.type
_entity.pdbx_description
1 polymer ?
#
loop_
_entity_poly.entity_id
_entity_poly.type
_entity_poly.pdbx_seq_one_letter_code
_entity_poly.pdbx_strand_id
1 'polypeptide(L)'
;YTVVNENGYPRVEIEGRKYTPQEISAMVLQKMKKTAEDYLGQEVTDAVITVPAYFSDTQRQATKEAGEIAGLKVRRIVNEPTAAALAYGVDKANKEMKIAVFDLGGGTFDISILEFGGGVFEVLSTNGDTHLGGDDFDQVIIDWLVKGFQADEGIDLSKDPMAMQRLKEAAEKAKIELSSSMNTEINL
;
A
#
# COMPACT_ATOMS: atom_id res chain seq x y z
N TYR A 1 -5.86 -4.98 13.75
CA TYR A 1 -5.14 -4.48 14.94
C TYR A 1 -5.93 -3.37 15.62
N THR A 2 -5.68 -3.17 16.92
CA THR A 2 -6.37 -2.16 17.71
C THR A 2 -5.54 -0.88 17.77
N VAL A 3 -6.18 0.26 17.49
CA VAL A 3 -5.57 1.57 17.66
C VAL A 3 -6.11 2.19 18.95
N VAL A 4 -5.22 2.57 19.85
CA VAL A 4 -5.54 3.20 21.12
C VAL A 4 -4.93 4.60 21.20
N ASN A 5 -5.56 5.48 21.96
CA ASN A 5 -5.01 6.80 22.24
C ASN A 5 -4.24 6.75 23.57
N GLU A 6 -2.99 7.19 23.54
CA GLU A 6 -2.16 7.32 24.74
C GLU A 6 -1.63 8.74 24.84
N ASN A 7 -2.17 9.52 25.79
CA ASN A 7 -1.80 10.91 26.00
C ASN A 7 -1.92 11.82 24.75
N GLY A 8 -2.92 11.58 23.91
CA GLY A 8 -3.14 12.33 22.67
C GLY A 8 -2.40 11.77 21.44
N TYR A 9 -1.64 10.70 21.61
CA TYR A 9 -0.89 10.05 20.52
C TYR A 9 -1.47 8.68 20.17
N PRO A 10 -1.60 8.34 18.88
CA PRO A 10 -2.04 7.02 18.46
C PRO A 10 -0.97 5.97 18.77
N ARG A 11 -1.42 4.80 19.24
CA ARG A 11 -0.60 3.60 19.44
C ARG A 11 -1.29 2.40 18.78
N VAL A 12 -0.51 1.48 18.28
CA VAL A 12 -1.02 0.18 17.83
C VAL A 12 -0.78 -0.82 18.96
N GLU A 13 -1.87 -1.46 19.42
CA GLU A 13 -1.78 -2.49 20.46
C GLU A 13 -1.80 -3.88 19.83
N ILE A 14 -0.76 -4.66 20.10
CA ILE A 14 -0.58 -6.04 19.64
C ILE A 14 -0.14 -6.87 20.84
N GLU A 15 -0.93 -7.88 21.22
CA GLU A 15 -0.63 -8.79 22.34
C GLU A 15 -0.28 -8.08 23.65
N GLY A 16 -1.01 -7.00 23.95
CA GLY A 16 -0.82 -6.19 25.16
C GLY A 16 0.39 -5.25 25.14
N ARG A 17 1.14 -5.21 24.07
CA ARG A 17 2.23 -4.25 23.84
C ARG A 17 1.79 -3.14 22.90
N LYS A 18 2.18 -1.92 23.24
CA LYS A 18 1.85 -0.71 22.47
C LYS A 18 3.06 -0.26 21.67
N TYR A 19 2.82 0.04 20.40
CA TYR A 19 3.82 0.51 19.45
C TYR A 19 3.45 1.88 18.90
N THR A 20 4.44 2.69 18.61
CA THR A 20 4.26 3.92 17.86
C THR A 20 3.99 3.61 16.37
N PRO A 21 3.35 4.52 15.62
CA PRO A 21 3.25 4.40 14.16
C PRO A 21 4.62 4.25 13.50
N GLN A 22 5.64 4.94 13.99
CA GLN A 22 7.01 4.85 13.49
C GLN A 22 7.61 3.44 13.68
N GLU A 23 7.39 2.82 14.85
CA GLU A 23 7.88 1.45 15.11
C GLU A 23 7.21 0.44 14.18
N ILE A 24 5.90 0.54 13.96
CA ILE A 24 5.20 -0.35 13.02
C ILE A 24 5.70 -0.16 11.60
N SER A 25 5.82 1.08 11.15
CA SER A 25 6.35 1.40 9.82
C SER A 25 7.81 0.92 9.67
N ALA A 26 8.62 1.04 10.74
CA ALA A 26 9.98 0.55 10.74
C ALA A 26 10.07 -0.97 10.56
N MET A 27 9.15 -1.75 11.13
CA MET A 27 9.09 -3.21 10.93
C MET A 27 8.86 -3.56 9.46
N VAL A 28 7.99 -2.83 8.77
CA VAL A 28 7.76 -2.98 7.33
C VAL A 28 9.02 -2.63 6.54
N LEU A 29 9.66 -1.49 6.86
CA LEU A 29 10.87 -1.05 6.19
C LEU A 29 12.06 -2.01 6.43
N GLN A 30 12.17 -2.60 7.63
CA GLN A 30 13.15 -3.66 7.91
C GLN A 30 12.93 -4.89 7.03
N LYS A 31 11.66 -5.30 6.84
CA LYS A 31 11.33 -6.40 5.94
C LYS A 31 11.71 -6.08 4.50
N MET A 32 11.44 -4.85 4.04
CA MET A 32 11.81 -4.39 2.69
C MET A 32 13.34 -4.33 2.52
N LYS A 33 14.05 -3.78 3.53
CA LYS A 33 15.53 -3.78 3.57
C LYS A 33 16.08 -5.19 3.41
N LYS A 34 15.62 -6.11 4.25
CA LYS A 34 16.05 -7.51 4.19
C LYS A 34 15.78 -8.15 2.83
N THR A 35 14.59 -7.93 2.27
CA THR A 35 14.24 -8.45 0.94
C THR A 35 15.19 -7.92 -0.13
N ALA A 36 15.55 -6.64 -0.08
CA ALA A 36 16.48 -6.04 -1.01
C ALA A 36 17.91 -6.61 -0.83
N GLU A 37 18.37 -6.79 0.41
CA GLU A 37 19.67 -7.38 0.73
C GLU A 37 19.75 -8.84 0.26
N ASP A 38 18.71 -9.62 0.49
CA ASP A 38 18.62 -11.02 0.04
C ASP A 38 18.69 -11.12 -1.49
N TYR A 39 18.06 -10.17 -2.22
CA TYR A 39 18.08 -10.11 -3.68
C TYR A 39 19.41 -9.63 -4.25
N LEU A 40 19.99 -8.58 -3.65
CA LEU A 40 21.23 -7.95 -4.15
C LEU A 40 22.51 -8.68 -3.68
N GLY A 41 22.43 -9.50 -2.64
CA GLY A 41 23.58 -10.16 -2.02
C GLY A 41 24.55 -9.20 -1.32
N GLN A 42 24.09 -8.00 -0.95
CA GLN A 42 24.90 -6.98 -0.28
C GLN A 42 24.07 -6.16 0.69
N GLU A 43 24.72 -5.49 1.63
CA GLU A 43 24.06 -4.62 2.59
C GLU A 43 23.42 -3.40 1.91
N VAL A 44 22.19 -3.06 2.34
CA VAL A 44 21.45 -1.87 1.92
C VAL A 44 21.46 -0.86 3.06
N THR A 45 22.16 0.23 2.88
CA THR A 45 22.36 1.27 3.92
C THR A 45 21.53 2.52 3.68
N ASP A 46 21.21 2.83 2.42
CA ASP A 46 20.59 4.08 1.99
C ASP A 46 19.22 3.82 1.35
N ALA A 47 18.28 4.73 1.61
CA ALA A 47 16.95 4.65 1.00
C ALA A 47 16.40 6.02 0.62
N VAL A 48 15.62 6.04 -0.45
CA VAL A 48 14.61 7.07 -0.74
C VAL A 48 13.25 6.47 -0.43
N ILE A 49 12.46 7.15 0.38
CA ILE A 49 11.14 6.66 0.81
C ILE A 49 10.07 7.59 0.23
N THR A 50 9.02 6.99 -0.31
CA THR A 50 7.90 7.74 -0.85
C THR A 50 6.78 7.87 0.16
N VAL A 51 6.02 8.95 0.05
CA VAL A 51 4.83 9.24 0.86
C VAL A 51 3.73 9.82 -0.02
N PRO A 52 2.45 9.66 0.33
CA PRO A 52 1.36 10.36 -0.33
C PRO A 52 1.59 11.87 -0.38
N ALA A 53 1.13 12.53 -1.45
CA ALA A 53 1.36 13.95 -1.64
C ALA A 53 0.70 14.83 -0.56
N TYR A 54 -0.39 14.34 0.04
CA TYR A 54 -1.12 15.04 1.11
C TYR A 54 -0.53 14.88 2.51
N PHE A 55 0.54 14.06 2.69
CA PHE A 55 1.16 13.92 4.01
C PHE A 55 1.67 15.26 4.53
N SER A 56 1.32 15.56 5.77
CA SER A 56 1.84 16.71 6.51
C SER A 56 3.32 16.55 6.83
N ASP A 57 3.98 17.64 7.19
CA ASP A 57 5.40 17.61 7.60
C ASP A 57 5.64 16.65 8.78
N THR A 58 4.69 16.59 9.73
CA THR A 58 4.77 15.64 10.85
C THR A 58 4.74 14.19 10.38
N GLN A 59 3.88 13.84 9.42
CA GLN A 59 3.81 12.49 8.85
C GLN A 59 5.06 12.15 8.02
N ARG A 60 5.60 13.12 7.28
CA ARG A 60 6.87 12.97 6.55
C ARG A 60 8.03 12.73 7.50
N GLN A 61 8.10 13.49 8.58
CA GLN A 61 9.12 13.31 9.61
C GLN A 61 9.00 11.95 10.29
N ALA A 62 7.79 11.52 10.65
CA ALA A 62 7.54 10.20 11.23
C ALA A 62 7.96 9.05 10.28
N THR A 63 7.74 9.21 8.99
CA THR A 63 8.19 8.25 7.97
C THR A 63 9.72 8.20 7.87
N LYS A 64 10.38 9.36 7.95
CA LYS A 64 11.85 9.44 7.99
C LYS A 64 12.40 8.73 9.24
N GLU A 65 11.84 9.00 10.40
CA GLU A 65 12.20 8.34 11.67
C GLU A 65 12.02 6.82 11.60
N ALA A 66 10.93 6.35 10.98
CA ALA A 66 10.72 4.93 10.76
C ALA A 66 11.85 4.30 9.91
N GLY A 67 12.32 4.99 8.89
CA GLY A 67 13.47 4.57 8.09
C GLY A 67 14.76 4.48 8.93
N GLU A 68 15.00 5.46 9.79
CA GLU A 68 16.15 5.49 10.68
C GLU A 68 16.09 4.37 11.74
N ILE A 69 14.91 4.11 12.32
CA ILE A 69 14.67 2.98 13.23
C ILE A 69 14.92 1.64 12.51
N ALA A 70 14.57 1.56 11.23
CA ALA A 70 14.82 0.38 10.40
C ALA A 70 16.32 0.18 10.04
N GLY A 71 17.19 1.08 10.46
CA GLY A 71 18.62 1.03 10.15
C GLY A 71 18.98 1.48 8.73
N LEU A 72 18.16 2.39 8.18
CA LEU A 72 18.38 2.99 6.87
C LEU A 72 18.79 4.47 7.01
N LYS A 73 19.71 4.91 6.19
CA LYS A 73 19.98 6.33 5.99
C LYS A 73 19.00 6.87 4.97
N VAL A 74 17.97 7.57 5.44
CA VAL A 74 16.96 8.16 4.57
C VAL A 74 17.54 9.36 3.84
N ARG A 75 17.79 9.22 2.55
CA ARG A 75 18.38 10.26 1.70
C ARG A 75 17.35 11.33 1.36
N ARG A 76 16.11 10.93 1.11
CA ARG A 76 15.03 11.85 0.74
C ARG A 76 13.67 11.20 1.02
N ILE A 77 12.70 12.05 1.36
CA ILE A 77 11.26 11.71 1.29
C ILE A 77 10.73 12.37 0.02
N VAL A 78 10.02 11.60 -0.82
CA VAL A 78 9.51 12.03 -2.12
C VAL A 78 8.00 11.75 -2.18
N ASN A 79 7.25 12.61 -2.86
CA ASN A 79 5.83 12.33 -3.10
C ASN A 79 5.66 11.14 -4.04
N GLU A 80 4.77 10.23 -3.72
CA GLU A 80 4.46 9.03 -4.53
C GLU A 80 4.12 9.38 -5.98
N PRO A 81 3.24 10.35 -6.27
CA PRO A 81 2.93 10.70 -7.66
C PRO A 81 4.13 11.29 -8.41
N THR A 82 5.03 12.00 -7.71
CA THR A 82 6.29 12.50 -8.32
C THR A 82 7.22 11.33 -8.65
N ALA A 83 7.35 10.37 -7.75
CA ALA A 83 8.17 9.18 -7.99
C ALA A 83 7.62 8.34 -9.17
N ALA A 84 6.31 8.19 -9.26
CA ALA A 84 5.64 7.50 -10.37
C ALA A 84 5.92 8.23 -11.72
N ALA A 85 5.78 9.54 -11.76
CA ALA A 85 6.06 10.36 -12.94
C ALA A 85 7.54 10.25 -13.37
N LEU A 86 8.47 10.26 -12.42
CA LEU A 86 9.90 10.04 -12.68
C LEU A 86 10.18 8.64 -13.23
N ALA A 87 9.58 7.61 -12.62
CA ALA A 87 9.75 6.22 -13.09
C ALA A 87 9.21 6.03 -14.51
N TYR A 88 8.15 6.73 -14.87
CA TYR A 88 7.61 6.74 -16.23
C TYR A 88 8.49 7.51 -17.23
N GLY A 89 9.44 8.31 -16.75
CA GLY A 89 10.37 9.07 -17.58
C GLY A 89 9.83 10.41 -18.06
N VAL A 90 8.88 11.00 -17.35
CA VAL A 90 8.31 12.31 -17.69
C VAL A 90 9.37 13.41 -17.70
N ASP A 91 10.35 13.35 -16.81
CA ASP A 91 11.48 14.26 -16.71
C ASP A 91 12.36 14.31 -17.97
N LYS A 92 12.31 13.26 -18.81
CA LYS A 92 13.02 13.19 -20.09
C LYS A 92 12.27 13.87 -21.24
N ALA A 93 11.00 14.21 -21.03
CA ALA A 93 10.24 14.97 -22.00
C ALA A 93 10.58 16.46 -21.86
N ASN A 94 11.31 17.01 -22.83
CA ASN A 94 11.72 18.42 -22.86
C ASN A 94 10.53 19.36 -23.18
N LYS A 95 9.41 19.23 -22.46
CA LYS A 95 8.23 20.08 -22.61
C LYS A 95 7.46 20.19 -21.31
N GLU A 96 6.77 21.29 -21.13
CA GLU A 96 5.80 21.47 -20.05
C GLU A 96 4.58 20.58 -20.29
N MET A 97 4.09 19.94 -19.24
CA MET A 97 2.89 19.11 -19.31
C MET A 97 2.16 19.01 -17.98
N LYS A 98 0.87 18.76 -18.06
CA LYS A 98 0.03 18.37 -16.92
C LYS A 98 -0.18 16.87 -16.98
N ILE A 99 -0.07 16.24 -15.81
CA ILE A 99 -0.03 14.78 -15.67
C ILE A 99 -1.06 14.41 -14.60
N ALA A 100 -1.88 13.42 -14.90
CA ALA A 100 -2.70 12.75 -13.89
C ALA A 100 -1.99 11.45 -13.49
N VAL A 101 -1.73 11.29 -12.21
CA VAL A 101 -1.24 10.03 -11.63
C VAL A 101 -2.42 9.37 -10.92
N PHE A 102 -2.79 8.18 -11.38
CA PHE A 102 -3.85 7.36 -10.85
C PHE A 102 -3.20 6.16 -10.15
N ASP A 103 -3.24 6.16 -8.83
CA ASP A 103 -2.61 5.13 -7.99
C ASP A 103 -3.69 4.35 -7.23
N LEU A 104 -4.00 3.14 -7.68
CA LEU A 104 -4.93 2.23 -7.04
C LEU A 104 -4.15 1.04 -6.49
N GLY A 105 -3.88 1.09 -5.19
CA GLY A 105 -3.15 0.06 -4.47
C GLY A 105 -4.04 -1.05 -3.92
N GLY A 106 -3.51 -1.84 -2.99
CA GLY A 106 -4.26 -2.90 -2.30
C GLY A 106 -5.30 -2.39 -1.33
N GLY A 107 -5.05 -1.27 -0.66
CA GLY A 107 -5.93 -0.73 0.39
C GLY A 107 -6.20 0.76 0.30
N THR A 108 -5.55 1.49 -0.62
CA THR A 108 -5.74 2.93 -0.82
C THR A 108 -5.82 3.28 -2.29
N PHE A 109 -6.57 4.32 -2.58
CA PHE A 109 -6.67 4.94 -3.90
C PHE A 109 -6.26 6.40 -3.79
N ASP A 110 -5.31 6.81 -4.62
CA ASP A 110 -4.86 8.19 -4.73
C ASP A 110 -4.86 8.65 -6.18
N ILE A 111 -5.34 9.86 -6.42
CA ILE A 111 -5.26 10.55 -7.70
C ILE A 111 -4.64 11.91 -7.50
N SER A 112 -3.61 12.24 -8.28
CA SER A 112 -2.90 13.51 -8.20
C SER A 112 -2.75 14.13 -9.57
N ILE A 113 -2.92 15.45 -9.63
CA ILE A 113 -2.62 16.25 -10.81
C ILE A 113 -1.31 16.98 -10.56
N LEU A 114 -0.34 16.73 -11.43
CA LEU A 114 0.97 17.36 -11.39
C LEU A 114 1.16 18.25 -12.61
N GLU A 115 1.95 19.30 -12.44
CA GLU A 115 2.55 20.06 -13.53
C GLU A 115 4.06 19.79 -13.55
N PHE A 116 4.59 19.52 -14.74
CA PHE A 116 6.02 19.42 -14.98
C PHE A 116 6.47 20.54 -15.89
N GLY A 117 7.45 21.32 -15.45
CA GLY A 117 8.03 22.40 -16.22
C GLY A 117 9.36 22.86 -15.64
N GLY A 118 10.31 23.26 -16.47
CA GLY A 118 11.62 23.73 -16.03
C GLY A 118 12.42 22.71 -15.19
N GLY A 119 12.15 21.40 -15.33
CA GLY A 119 12.81 20.35 -14.55
C GLY A 119 12.21 20.14 -13.14
N VAL A 120 11.07 20.76 -12.84
CA VAL A 120 10.41 20.69 -11.53
C VAL A 120 9.03 20.06 -11.67
N PHE A 121 8.67 19.22 -10.70
CA PHE A 121 7.30 18.72 -10.52
C PHE A 121 6.60 19.53 -9.45
N GLU A 122 5.42 20.02 -9.75
CA GLU A 122 4.51 20.66 -8.81
C GLU A 122 3.23 19.84 -8.69
N VAL A 123 2.79 19.53 -7.46
CA VAL A 123 1.51 18.88 -7.22
C VAL A 123 0.43 19.95 -7.14
N LEU A 124 -0.44 20.02 -8.14
CA LEU A 124 -1.52 21.01 -8.21
C LEU A 124 -2.70 20.64 -7.34
N SER A 125 -3.06 19.34 -7.32
CA SER A 125 -4.14 18.83 -6.49
C SER A 125 -3.97 17.33 -6.25
N THR A 126 -4.53 16.85 -5.14
CA THR A 126 -4.61 15.43 -4.81
C THR A 126 -5.95 15.13 -4.15
N ASN A 127 -6.48 13.93 -4.39
CA ASN A 127 -7.66 13.38 -3.76
C ASN A 127 -7.55 11.86 -3.76
N GLY A 128 -8.47 11.18 -3.08
CA GLY A 128 -8.46 9.73 -3.04
C GLY A 128 -9.37 9.17 -1.95
N ASP A 129 -9.20 7.88 -1.68
CA ASP A 129 -9.88 7.17 -0.60
C ASP A 129 -8.86 6.28 0.11
N THR A 130 -8.68 6.51 1.40
CA THR A 130 -7.73 5.76 2.24
C THR A 130 -8.21 4.36 2.60
N HIS A 131 -9.41 3.96 2.17
CA HIS A 131 -10.04 2.67 2.44
C HIS A 131 -10.65 2.06 1.16
N LEU A 132 -10.01 2.29 0.02
CA LEU A 132 -10.41 1.71 -1.27
C LEU A 132 -9.19 1.13 -1.97
N GLY A 133 -9.26 -0.16 -2.32
CA GLY A 133 -8.18 -0.82 -3.03
C GLY A 133 -8.53 -2.23 -3.47
N GLY A 134 -7.52 -2.99 -3.88
CA GLY A 134 -7.67 -4.36 -4.34
C GLY A 134 -8.33 -5.29 -3.33
N ASP A 135 -8.09 -5.06 -2.03
CA ASP A 135 -8.72 -5.84 -0.95
C ASP A 135 -10.25 -5.73 -0.95
N ASP A 136 -10.82 -4.57 -1.34
CA ASP A 136 -12.27 -4.39 -1.44
C ASP A 136 -12.85 -5.19 -2.60
N PHE A 137 -12.13 -5.26 -3.72
CA PHE A 137 -12.54 -6.11 -4.86
C PHE A 137 -12.47 -7.59 -4.49
N ASP A 138 -11.45 -8.02 -3.76
CA ASP A 138 -11.35 -9.38 -3.25
C ASP A 138 -12.51 -9.71 -2.32
N GLN A 139 -12.89 -8.78 -1.44
CA GLN A 139 -13.99 -8.96 -0.51
C GLN A 139 -15.34 -9.18 -1.23
N VAL A 140 -15.59 -8.50 -2.35
CA VAL A 140 -16.78 -8.71 -3.17
C VAL A 140 -16.85 -10.15 -3.70
N ILE A 141 -15.71 -10.69 -4.14
CA ILE A 141 -15.62 -12.09 -4.61
C ILE A 141 -15.83 -13.07 -3.44
N ILE A 142 -15.19 -12.81 -2.30
CA ILE A 142 -15.35 -13.65 -1.09
C ILE A 142 -16.80 -13.68 -0.66
N ASP A 143 -17.47 -12.54 -0.56
CA ASP A 143 -18.87 -12.44 -0.17
C ASP A 143 -19.80 -13.20 -1.11
N TRP A 144 -19.52 -13.13 -2.42
CA TRP A 144 -20.25 -13.88 -3.43
C TRP A 144 -20.06 -15.39 -3.27
N LEU A 145 -18.83 -15.85 -3.06
CA LEU A 145 -18.52 -17.28 -2.83
C LEU A 145 -19.16 -17.82 -1.55
N VAL A 146 -19.06 -17.08 -0.43
CA VAL A 146 -19.66 -17.46 0.85
C VAL A 146 -21.18 -17.59 0.72
N LYS A 147 -21.84 -16.62 0.08
CA LYS A 147 -23.31 -16.66 -0.15
C LYS A 147 -23.74 -17.81 -1.05
N GLY A 148 -22.97 -18.04 -2.13
CA GLY A 148 -23.25 -19.17 -3.03
C GLY A 148 -23.15 -20.52 -2.32
N PHE A 149 -22.03 -20.73 -1.63
CA PHE A 149 -21.81 -21.98 -0.89
C PHE A 149 -22.85 -22.22 0.21
N GLN A 150 -23.23 -21.15 0.93
CA GLN A 150 -24.29 -21.23 1.94
C GLN A 150 -25.65 -21.59 1.34
N ALA A 151 -25.95 -21.08 0.13
CA ALA A 151 -27.21 -21.41 -0.55
C ALA A 151 -27.25 -22.87 -1.03
N ASP A 152 -26.12 -23.40 -1.51
CA ASP A 152 -26.02 -24.73 -2.08
C ASP A 152 -25.86 -25.83 -1.01
N GLU A 153 -25.02 -25.58 0.00
CA GLU A 153 -24.65 -26.58 0.99
C GLU A 153 -25.21 -26.31 2.40
N GLY A 154 -25.83 -25.15 2.62
CA GLY A 154 -26.39 -24.76 3.92
C GLY A 154 -25.33 -24.42 4.99
N ILE A 155 -24.05 -24.30 4.61
CA ILE A 155 -22.93 -24.06 5.52
C ILE A 155 -22.44 -22.64 5.36
N ASP A 156 -22.29 -21.91 6.48
CA ASP A 156 -21.77 -20.55 6.54
C ASP A 156 -20.24 -20.56 6.77
N LEU A 157 -19.47 -20.41 5.69
CA LEU A 157 -18.01 -20.42 5.73
C LEU A 157 -17.41 -19.20 6.47
N SER A 158 -18.17 -18.12 6.64
CA SER A 158 -17.68 -16.91 7.32
C SER A 158 -17.30 -17.13 8.79
N LYS A 159 -17.76 -18.23 9.38
CA LYS A 159 -17.48 -18.62 10.77
C LYS A 159 -16.22 -19.47 10.93
N ASP A 160 -15.62 -19.91 9.83
CA ASP A 160 -14.37 -20.68 9.84
C ASP A 160 -13.20 -19.80 9.37
N PRO A 161 -12.29 -19.40 10.28
CA PRO A 161 -11.12 -18.59 9.93
C PRO A 161 -10.21 -19.23 8.88
N MET A 162 -10.10 -20.55 8.86
CA MET A 162 -9.27 -21.28 7.90
C MET A 162 -9.90 -21.25 6.51
N ALA A 163 -11.22 -21.47 6.43
CA ALA A 163 -11.96 -21.34 5.18
C ALA A 163 -11.88 -19.91 4.63
N MET A 164 -12.05 -18.90 5.49
CA MET A 164 -11.93 -17.49 5.10
C MET A 164 -10.55 -17.13 4.58
N GLN A 165 -9.47 -17.66 5.16
CA GLN A 165 -8.12 -17.45 4.67
C GLN A 165 -7.93 -18.04 3.26
N ARG A 166 -8.40 -19.25 3.03
CA ARG A 166 -8.35 -19.91 1.71
C ARG A 166 -9.18 -19.15 0.67
N LEU A 167 -10.38 -18.69 1.07
CA LEU A 167 -11.24 -17.86 0.22
C LEU A 167 -10.54 -16.56 -0.19
N LYS A 168 -9.85 -15.90 0.74
CA LYS A 168 -9.10 -14.67 0.46
C LYS A 168 -8.01 -14.90 -0.58
N GLU A 169 -7.19 -15.94 -0.40
CA GLU A 169 -6.12 -16.28 -1.35
C GLU A 169 -6.67 -16.64 -2.73
N ALA A 170 -7.77 -17.40 -2.77
CA ALA A 170 -8.41 -17.80 -4.02
C ALA A 170 -9.10 -16.64 -4.74
N ALA A 171 -9.72 -15.72 -4.01
CA ALA A 171 -10.35 -14.53 -4.57
C ALA A 171 -9.31 -13.57 -5.18
N GLU A 172 -8.22 -13.30 -4.47
CA GLU A 172 -7.12 -12.49 -4.99
C GLU A 172 -6.53 -13.10 -6.26
N LYS A 173 -6.25 -14.41 -6.25
CA LYS A 173 -5.75 -15.12 -7.43
C LYS A 173 -6.72 -15.01 -8.60
N ALA A 174 -8.01 -15.25 -8.37
CA ALA A 174 -9.04 -15.14 -9.41
C ALA A 174 -9.12 -13.73 -9.99
N LYS A 175 -9.09 -12.69 -9.13
CA LYS A 175 -9.06 -11.29 -9.57
C LYS A 175 -7.85 -11.01 -10.47
N ILE A 176 -6.67 -11.50 -10.10
CA ILE A 176 -5.44 -11.33 -10.90
C ILE A 176 -5.59 -12.01 -12.26
N GLU A 177 -6.05 -13.26 -12.29
CA GLU A 177 -6.23 -14.03 -13.52
C GLU A 177 -7.25 -13.39 -14.46
N LEU A 178 -8.36 -12.86 -13.93
CA LEU A 178 -9.40 -12.16 -14.70
C LEU A 178 -8.94 -10.84 -15.31
N SER A 179 -7.78 -10.30 -14.91
CA SER A 179 -7.17 -9.15 -15.58
C SER A 179 -6.64 -9.46 -16.99
N SER A 180 -6.43 -10.74 -17.31
CA SER A 180 -5.91 -11.19 -18.61
C SER A 180 -6.76 -12.30 -19.25
N SER A 181 -7.72 -12.87 -18.52
CA SER A 181 -8.56 -13.97 -18.97
C SER A 181 -10.03 -13.62 -18.82
N MET A 182 -10.88 -14.16 -19.71
CA MET A 182 -12.34 -13.96 -19.64
C MET A 182 -13.00 -14.85 -18.57
N ASN A 183 -12.34 -15.94 -18.19
CA ASN A 183 -12.84 -16.92 -17.22
C ASN A 183 -11.68 -17.40 -16.33
N THR A 184 -12.03 -17.76 -15.11
CA THR A 184 -11.14 -18.47 -14.18
C THR A 184 -11.94 -19.49 -13.37
N GLU A 185 -11.27 -20.45 -12.76
CA GLU A 185 -11.88 -21.44 -11.88
C GLU A 185 -11.30 -21.29 -10.47
N ILE A 186 -12.19 -21.35 -9.49
CA ILE A 186 -11.83 -21.33 -8.07
C ILE A 186 -12.05 -22.71 -7.50
N ASN A 187 -10.96 -23.37 -7.11
CA ASN A 187 -10.97 -24.66 -6.43
C ASN A 187 -10.45 -24.49 -5.00
N LEU A 188 -11.29 -24.82 -4.02
CA LEU A 188 -11.04 -24.61 -2.60
C LEU A 188 -10.91 -25.94 -1.84
#